data_8bca22b5e1c7035fc805abdab7cbf537
#
_entry.id   8bca22b5e1c7035fc805abdab7cbf537
#
_cell.length_a   1.000
_cell.length_b   1.000
_cell.length_c   1.000
_cell.angle_alpha   90.00
_cell.angle_beta   90.00
_cell.angle_gamma   90.00
#
_symmetry.space_group_name_H-M   'P 1'
#
loop_
_entity.id
_entity.type
_entity.pdbx_description
1 polymer ?
#
loop_
_entity_poly.entity_id
_entity_poly.type
_entity_poly.pdbx_seq_one_letter_code
_entity_poly.pdbx_strand_id
1 'polypeptide(L)'
;QDYLDWCKLWTAECVRVLKPNRCMYVWGTTKTDTFLKYKLDVLNSFDDIYYQSWIIWSYDWGGRTKKNFARKHEDLLMYSKGKEFMFNKDDVRIPYILKKSVRKGKELNPLGKIPTDVWQKNNHTTSKEYAGWHPTQKPIELLERIIKAHTNSGDVVLDIFNGSGSTTIACANTDREFLGCELDKEYYDKSLQRIDELVGIKKFTSNKLIDILK
;
A
#
# COMPACT_ATOMS: atom_id res chain seq x y z
N GLN A 1 17.34 19.23 -10.25
CA GLN A 1 15.96 18.80 -10.61
C GLN A 1 15.08 18.91 -9.38
N ASP A 2 13.91 19.55 -9.50
CA ASP A 2 12.96 19.67 -8.41
C ASP A 2 12.42 18.25 -8.03
N TYR A 3 12.15 18.05 -6.74
CA TYR A 3 11.58 16.80 -6.25
C TYR A 3 10.25 16.43 -6.95
N LEU A 4 9.40 17.42 -7.23
CA LEU A 4 8.13 17.19 -7.93
C LEU A 4 8.35 16.81 -9.40
N ASP A 5 9.36 17.36 -10.08
CA ASP A 5 9.73 16.94 -11.43
C ASP A 5 10.17 15.47 -11.46
N TRP A 6 11.00 15.07 -10.51
CA TRP A 6 11.38 13.68 -10.35
C TRP A 6 10.15 12.78 -10.07
N CYS A 7 9.25 13.22 -9.19
CA CYS A 7 8.01 12.50 -8.93
C CYS A 7 7.17 12.33 -10.19
N LYS A 8 7.09 13.34 -11.04
CA LYS A 8 6.35 13.29 -12.30
C LYS A 8 6.88 12.21 -13.26
N LEU A 9 8.20 12.07 -13.33
CA LEU A 9 8.83 11.08 -14.21
C LEU A 9 8.45 9.64 -13.84
N TRP A 10 8.67 9.23 -12.59
CA TRP A 10 8.32 7.86 -12.20
C TRP A 10 6.80 7.63 -12.16
N THR A 11 6.01 8.66 -11.80
CA THR A 11 4.55 8.57 -11.84
C THR A 11 4.07 8.30 -13.25
N ALA A 12 4.61 9.00 -14.26
CA ALA A 12 4.25 8.79 -15.66
C ALA A 12 4.47 7.34 -16.09
N GLU A 13 5.58 6.72 -15.70
CA GLU A 13 5.86 5.32 -16.00
C GLU A 13 4.91 4.37 -15.26
N CYS A 14 4.58 4.65 -14.00
CA CYS A 14 3.58 3.88 -13.27
C CYS A 14 2.21 3.95 -13.96
N VAL A 15 1.78 5.13 -14.35
CA VAL A 15 0.52 5.34 -15.08
C VAL A 15 0.55 4.64 -16.44
N ARG A 16 1.69 4.70 -17.16
CA ARG A 16 1.87 4.04 -18.46
C ARG A 16 1.66 2.53 -18.36
N VAL A 17 2.27 1.87 -17.36
CA VAL A 17 2.22 0.40 -17.22
C VAL A 17 0.99 -0.09 -16.47
N LEU A 18 0.28 0.78 -15.74
CA LEU A 18 -0.94 0.43 -15.05
C LEU A 18 -2.01 0.00 -16.07
N LYS A 19 -2.57 -1.20 -15.90
CA LYS A 19 -3.64 -1.71 -16.77
C LYS A 19 -4.93 -0.93 -16.59
N PRO A 20 -5.78 -0.80 -17.63
CA PRO A 20 -7.13 -0.23 -17.49
C PRO A 20 -7.91 -0.89 -16.36
N ASN A 21 -8.74 -0.10 -15.67
CA ASN A 21 -9.58 -0.54 -14.55
C ASN A 21 -8.83 -1.12 -13.35
N ARG A 22 -7.55 -0.77 -13.20
CA ARG A 22 -6.71 -1.11 -12.04
C ARG A 22 -6.37 0.12 -11.22
N CYS A 23 -5.84 -0.08 -10.02
CA CYS A 23 -5.58 0.98 -9.06
C CYS A 23 -4.09 1.16 -8.78
N MET A 24 -3.72 2.40 -8.52
CA MET A 24 -2.41 2.81 -8.03
C MET A 24 -2.57 3.44 -6.65
N TYR A 25 -1.63 3.15 -5.77
CA TYR A 25 -1.58 3.69 -4.42
C TYR A 25 -0.27 4.40 -4.18
N VAL A 26 -0.32 5.56 -3.54
CA VAL A 26 0.88 6.34 -3.21
C VAL A 26 0.86 6.69 -1.73
N TRP A 27 1.85 6.18 -1.01
CA TRP A 27 2.09 6.51 0.38
C TRP A 27 2.77 7.87 0.50
N GLY A 28 2.39 8.62 1.53
CA GLY A 28 3.00 9.92 1.80
C GLY A 28 2.74 10.41 3.19
N THR A 29 3.16 11.64 3.42
CA THR A 29 3.02 12.28 4.72
C THR A 29 2.72 13.76 4.55
N THR A 30 1.77 14.24 5.32
CA THR A 30 1.41 15.67 5.42
C THR A 30 2.27 16.44 6.43
N LYS A 31 3.48 15.96 6.74
CA LYS A 31 4.44 16.70 7.59
C LYS A 31 4.83 18.04 6.98
N THR A 32 4.90 18.08 5.66
CA THR A 32 5.08 19.27 4.84
C THR A 32 3.97 19.33 3.80
N ASP A 33 3.84 20.41 3.08
CA ASP A 33 2.90 20.58 1.97
C ASP A 33 3.30 19.80 0.69
N THR A 34 4.47 19.19 0.67
CA THR A 34 5.03 18.50 -0.51
C THR A 34 4.11 17.39 -1.01
N PHE A 35 3.51 16.59 -0.12
CA PHE A 35 2.60 15.54 -0.54
C PHE A 35 1.29 16.08 -1.13
N LEU A 36 0.79 17.18 -0.59
CA LEU A 36 -0.36 17.87 -1.16
C LEU A 36 -0.03 18.46 -2.54
N LYS A 37 1.13 19.11 -2.69
CA LYS A 37 1.62 19.60 -3.99
C LYS A 37 1.76 18.45 -4.98
N TYR A 38 2.36 17.33 -4.58
CA TYR A 38 2.45 16.15 -5.43
C TYR A 38 1.08 15.69 -5.93
N LYS A 39 0.06 15.64 -5.05
CA LYS A 39 -1.30 15.33 -5.46
C LYS A 39 -1.86 16.33 -6.46
N LEU A 40 -1.71 17.63 -6.19
CA LEU A 40 -2.34 18.69 -6.99
C LEU A 40 -1.62 18.90 -8.33
N ASP A 41 -0.29 18.94 -8.32
CA ASP A 41 0.52 19.38 -9.45
C ASP A 41 1.02 18.21 -10.30
N VAL A 42 1.10 16.99 -9.72
CA VAL A 42 1.57 15.81 -10.43
C VAL A 42 0.44 14.83 -10.70
N LEU A 43 -0.17 14.24 -9.66
CA LEU A 43 -1.18 13.20 -9.87
C LEU A 43 -2.41 13.70 -10.64
N ASN A 44 -2.90 14.91 -10.33
CA ASN A 44 -4.04 15.49 -11.01
C ASN A 44 -3.73 16.01 -12.44
N SER A 45 -2.46 16.00 -12.88
CA SER A 45 -2.08 16.37 -14.24
C SER A 45 -2.23 15.24 -15.28
N PHE A 46 -2.52 14.02 -14.84
CA PHE A 46 -2.76 12.88 -15.71
C PHE A 46 -4.25 12.70 -15.98
N ASP A 47 -4.67 12.72 -17.23
CA ASP A 47 -6.09 12.64 -17.63
C ASP A 47 -6.68 11.23 -17.57
N ASP A 48 -5.85 10.20 -17.53
CA ASP A 48 -6.25 8.79 -17.57
C ASP A 48 -6.29 8.11 -16.21
N ILE A 49 -5.93 8.82 -15.14
CA ILE A 49 -6.11 8.35 -13.76
C ILE A 49 -7.09 9.25 -12.99
N TYR A 50 -7.90 8.62 -12.14
CA TYR A 50 -8.98 9.26 -11.40
C TYR A 50 -8.78 9.10 -9.91
N TYR A 51 -8.80 10.20 -9.18
CA TYR A 51 -8.76 10.20 -7.72
C TYR A 51 -9.98 9.45 -7.16
N GLN A 52 -9.73 8.51 -6.24
CA GLN A 52 -10.76 7.70 -5.63
C GLN A 52 -10.88 7.94 -4.12
N SER A 53 -9.77 7.93 -3.39
CA SER A 53 -9.81 8.06 -1.93
C SER A 53 -8.50 8.60 -1.37
N TRP A 54 -8.62 9.29 -0.23
CA TRP A 54 -7.51 9.61 0.65
C TRP A 54 -7.69 8.78 1.92
N ILE A 55 -6.81 7.82 2.11
CA ILE A 55 -6.86 6.86 3.21
C ILE A 55 -5.87 7.31 4.27
N ILE A 56 -6.26 7.25 5.53
CA ILE A 56 -5.43 7.57 6.69
C ILE A 56 -5.05 6.26 7.39
N TRP A 57 -3.77 5.95 7.43
CA TRP A 57 -3.26 4.92 8.32
C TRP A 57 -2.87 5.56 9.64
N SER A 58 -3.67 5.29 10.69
CA SER A 58 -3.45 5.80 12.04
C SER A 58 -2.77 4.76 12.94
N TYR A 59 -1.90 5.26 13.83
CA TYR A 59 -1.18 4.48 14.83
C TYR A 59 -1.00 5.29 16.10
N ASP A 60 -0.71 4.65 17.24
CA ASP A 60 -0.58 5.31 18.55
C ASP A 60 0.87 5.46 19.07
N TRP A 61 1.85 4.87 18.37
CA TRP A 61 3.27 4.98 18.68
C TRP A 61 3.93 6.26 18.11
N GLY A 62 5.19 6.51 18.48
CA GLY A 62 6.00 7.64 17.97
C GLY A 62 6.09 8.83 18.93
N GLY A 63 6.77 9.88 18.46
CA GLY A 63 7.16 11.01 19.27
C GLY A 63 6.00 11.81 19.88
N ARG A 64 6.33 12.58 20.92
CA ARG A 64 5.45 13.59 21.52
C ARG A 64 5.96 14.97 21.14
N THR A 65 5.07 15.93 21.03
CA THR A 65 5.40 17.33 20.78
C THR A 65 5.01 18.19 21.99
N LYS A 66 5.72 19.30 22.19
CA LYS A 66 5.41 20.25 23.28
C LYS A 66 4.53 21.43 22.81
N LYS A 67 4.51 21.71 21.50
CA LYS A 67 3.91 22.94 20.96
C LYS A 67 2.83 22.69 19.88
N ASN A 68 2.57 21.42 19.55
CA ASN A 68 1.61 21.05 18.51
C ASN A 68 1.03 19.66 18.78
N PHE A 69 0.03 19.24 18.03
CA PHE A 69 -0.48 17.88 18.05
C PHE A 69 0.55 16.92 17.42
N ALA A 70 0.88 15.82 18.13
CA ALA A 70 1.75 14.81 17.59
C ALA A 70 1.04 14.10 16.42
N ARG A 71 1.68 14.06 15.25
CA ARG A 71 1.14 13.32 14.12
C ARG A 71 1.24 11.81 14.39
N LYS A 72 0.11 11.12 14.24
CA LYS A 72 -0.07 9.69 14.48
C LYS A 72 -0.73 9.01 13.27
N HIS A 73 -0.34 9.44 12.07
CA HIS A 73 -0.83 8.87 10.83
C HIS A 73 0.17 9.04 9.69
N GLU A 74 0.01 8.21 8.70
CA GLU A 74 0.50 8.39 7.34
C GLU A 74 -0.68 8.44 6.38
N ASP A 75 -0.43 8.99 5.21
CA ASP A 75 -1.42 9.26 4.18
C ASP A 75 -1.23 8.29 3.01
N LEU A 76 -2.33 7.85 2.42
CA LEU A 76 -2.34 6.96 1.27
C LEU A 76 -3.36 7.46 0.25
N LEU A 77 -2.88 7.86 -0.91
CA LEU A 77 -3.73 8.26 -2.02
C LEU A 77 -4.06 7.05 -2.89
N MET A 78 -5.32 6.92 -3.27
CA MET A 78 -5.81 5.91 -4.20
C MET A 78 -6.27 6.56 -5.50
N TYR A 79 -5.74 6.09 -6.61
CA TYR A 79 -6.14 6.45 -7.97
C TYR A 79 -6.48 5.20 -8.77
N SER A 80 -7.42 5.30 -9.70
CA SER A 80 -7.73 4.24 -10.66
C SER A 80 -7.42 4.67 -12.09
N LYS A 81 -6.99 3.74 -12.94
CA LYS A 81 -6.89 3.97 -14.38
C LYS A 81 -8.23 3.65 -15.04
N GLY A 82 -9.01 4.70 -15.27
CA GLY A 82 -10.40 4.63 -15.69
C GLY A 82 -11.39 4.91 -14.55
N LYS A 83 -12.60 5.33 -14.93
CA LYS A 83 -13.69 5.67 -14.00
C LYS A 83 -14.23 4.45 -13.26
N GLU A 84 -14.27 3.31 -13.95
CA GLU A 84 -14.60 2.02 -13.36
C GLU A 84 -13.33 1.28 -12.98
N PHE A 85 -13.36 0.55 -11.90
CA PHE A 85 -12.21 -0.23 -11.43
C PHE A 85 -12.65 -1.43 -10.60
N MET A 86 -11.79 -2.44 -10.54
CA MET A 86 -12.02 -3.62 -9.73
C MET A 86 -12.04 -3.27 -8.24
N PHE A 87 -13.06 -3.74 -7.53
CA PHE A 87 -13.14 -3.65 -6.07
C PHE A 87 -13.78 -4.92 -5.48
N ASN A 88 -12.95 -5.81 -4.98
CA ASN A 88 -13.34 -7.07 -4.34
C ASN A 88 -13.80 -6.80 -2.89
N LYS A 89 -14.96 -6.18 -2.75
CA LYS A 89 -15.47 -5.68 -1.47
C LYS A 89 -15.60 -6.76 -0.39
N ASP A 90 -15.88 -7.99 -0.78
CA ASP A 90 -16.11 -9.08 0.16
C ASP A 90 -14.81 -9.67 0.72
N ASP A 91 -13.69 -9.56 -0.02
CA ASP A 91 -12.36 -10.03 0.39
C ASP A 91 -11.70 -9.14 1.46
N VAL A 92 -12.26 -7.93 1.65
CA VAL A 92 -11.69 -6.92 2.58
C VAL A 92 -12.63 -6.54 3.72
N ARG A 93 -13.76 -7.24 3.87
CA ARG A 93 -14.70 -6.96 4.96
C ARG A 93 -14.06 -7.19 6.33
N ILE A 94 -14.47 -6.37 7.27
CA ILE A 94 -14.08 -6.46 8.68
C ILE A 94 -15.31 -6.71 9.55
N PRO A 95 -15.17 -7.41 10.69
CA PRO A 95 -16.29 -7.66 11.59
C PRO A 95 -16.98 -6.36 12.05
N TYR A 96 -18.26 -6.44 12.31
CA TYR A 96 -18.96 -5.36 13.01
C TYR A 96 -18.51 -5.29 14.46
N ILE A 97 -18.31 -4.09 14.98
CA ILE A 97 -17.96 -3.87 16.40
C ILE A 97 -19.13 -4.29 17.30
N LEU A 98 -20.36 -4.03 16.88
CA LEU A 98 -21.55 -4.41 17.61
C LEU A 98 -22.08 -5.76 17.09
N LYS A 99 -22.26 -6.73 17.97
CA LYS A 99 -22.85 -8.05 17.67
C LYS A 99 -24.36 -7.93 17.43
N LYS A 100 -24.79 -7.13 16.45
CA LYS A 100 -26.19 -7.05 16.04
C LYS A 100 -26.30 -7.59 14.61
N SER A 101 -27.23 -8.49 14.40
CA SER A 101 -27.55 -9.03 13.05
C SER A 101 -28.41 -8.09 12.20
N VAL A 102 -29.07 -7.11 12.85
CA VAL A 102 -30.01 -6.19 12.18
C VAL A 102 -29.72 -4.75 12.58
N ARG A 103 -29.72 -3.86 11.61
CA ARG A 103 -29.65 -2.41 11.79
C ARG A 103 -30.75 -1.72 10.97
N LYS A 104 -31.58 -0.92 11.65
CA LYS A 104 -32.71 -0.21 11.02
C LYS A 104 -33.62 -1.16 10.18
N GLY A 105 -33.94 -2.34 10.72
CA GLY A 105 -34.79 -3.32 10.05
C GLY A 105 -34.17 -4.07 8.87
N LYS A 106 -32.88 -3.85 8.57
CA LYS A 106 -32.16 -4.58 7.51
C LYS A 106 -31.15 -5.55 8.13
N GLU A 107 -31.10 -6.75 7.60
CA GLU A 107 -30.06 -7.72 7.96
C GLU A 107 -28.68 -7.18 7.58
N LEU A 108 -27.73 -7.40 8.46
CA LEU A 108 -26.31 -7.05 8.20
C LEU A 108 -25.63 -8.16 7.42
N ASN A 109 -24.71 -7.80 6.54
CA ASN A 109 -23.92 -8.78 5.81
C ASN A 109 -23.15 -9.68 6.79
N PRO A 110 -23.29 -11.01 6.73
CA PRO A 110 -22.61 -11.92 7.67
C PRO A 110 -21.08 -11.84 7.57
N LEU A 111 -20.53 -11.46 6.44
CA LEU A 111 -19.08 -11.24 6.24
C LEU A 111 -18.56 -9.94 6.89
N GLY A 112 -19.45 -9.10 7.44
CA GLY A 112 -19.09 -7.85 8.05
C GLY A 112 -19.26 -6.63 7.14
N LYS A 113 -18.63 -5.52 7.51
CA LYS A 113 -18.68 -4.23 6.80
C LYS A 113 -17.43 -4.00 5.95
N ILE A 114 -17.57 -3.22 4.88
CA ILE A 114 -16.41 -2.68 4.16
C ILE A 114 -15.65 -1.73 5.10
N PRO A 115 -14.31 -1.79 5.16
CA PRO A 115 -13.51 -0.84 5.93
C PRO A 115 -13.79 0.61 5.49
N THR A 116 -13.63 1.55 6.43
CA THR A 116 -13.61 2.97 6.12
C THR A 116 -12.25 3.37 5.57
N ASP A 117 -12.07 4.64 5.25
CA ASP A 117 -10.82 5.26 4.83
C ASP A 117 -9.86 5.62 6.00
N VAL A 118 -10.23 5.31 7.24
CA VAL A 118 -9.34 5.42 8.41
C VAL A 118 -9.01 4.01 8.89
N TRP A 119 -7.73 3.63 8.75
CA TRP A 119 -7.21 2.32 9.13
C TRP A 119 -6.31 2.45 10.35
N GLN A 120 -6.70 1.81 11.43
CA GLN A 120 -5.87 1.77 12.64
C GLN A 120 -5.07 0.48 12.67
N LYS A 121 -3.75 0.60 12.71
CA LYS A 121 -2.83 -0.52 12.85
C LYS A 121 -1.52 -0.04 13.46
N ASN A 122 -1.18 -0.61 14.60
CA ASN A 122 0.12 -0.39 15.20
C ASN A 122 1.17 -1.33 14.58
N ASN A 123 2.32 -0.78 14.25
CA ASN A 123 3.47 -1.57 13.81
C ASN A 123 4.24 -1.99 15.08
N HIS A 124 4.02 -3.22 15.54
CA HIS A 124 4.64 -3.70 16.75
C HIS A 124 6.09 -4.12 16.51
N THR A 125 7.03 -3.44 17.19
CA THR A 125 8.47 -3.73 17.12
C THR A 125 8.83 -5.14 17.62
N THR A 126 7.91 -5.82 18.31
CA THR A 126 8.07 -7.19 18.79
C THR A 126 7.49 -8.24 17.85
N SER A 127 6.83 -7.83 16.77
CA SER A 127 6.29 -8.78 15.80
C SER A 127 7.40 -9.37 14.90
N LYS A 128 7.24 -10.62 14.46
CA LYS A 128 8.14 -11.24 13.46
C LYS A 128 8.18 -10.47 12.13
N GLU A 129 7.14 -9.70 11.87
CA GLU A 129 7.03 -8.84 10.69
C GLU A 129 8.00 -7.66 10.72
N TYR A 130 8.39 -7.20 11.93
CA TYR A 130 9.17 -5.97 12.09
C TYR A 130 10.62 -6.18 11.68
N ALA A 131 11.04 -5.50 10.60
CA ALA A 131 12.38 -5.59 10.04
C ALA A 131 13.44 -4.86 10.89
N GLY A 132 13.04 -3.78 11.60
CA GLY A 132 13.91 -3.01 12.48
C GLY A 132 14.95 -2.11 11.80
N TRP A 133 15.38 -2.47 10.60
CA TRP A 133 16.42 -1.76 9.84
C TRP A 133 15.84 -0.81 8.78
N HIS A 134 14.56 -0.90 8.44
CA HIS A 134 13.93 -0.03 7.45
C HIS A 134 13.01 0.99 8.12
N PRO A 135 13.27 2.32 7.99
CA PRO A 135 12.61 3.35 8.79
C PRO A 135 11.13 3.56 8.46
N THR A 136 10.69 3.18 7.26
CA THR A 136 9.34 3.43 6.75
C THR A 136 8.59 2.15 6.36
N GLN A 137 8.92 1.03 6.99
CA GLN A 137 8.24 -0.24 6.75
C GLN A 137 6.72 -0.10 6.92
N LYS A 138 5.97 -0.62 5.96
CA LYS A 138 4.50 -0.68 6.04
C LYS A 138 4.04 -2.03 6.61
N PRO A 139 2.97 -2.06 7.41
CA PRO A 139 2.38 -3.31 7.91
C PRO A 139 1.87 -4.18 6.76
N ILE A 140 2.23 -5.46 6.78
CA ILE A 140 1.85 -6.43 5.74
C ILE A 140 0.33 -6.51 5.62
N GLU A 141 -0.42 -6.53 6.72
CA GLU A 141 -1.88 -6.60 6.73
C GLU A 141 -2.55 -5.46 5.95
N LEU A 142 -1.99 -4.23 6.00
CA LEU A 142 -2.55 -3.11 5.24
C LEU A 142 -2.30 -3.27 3.74
N LEU A 143 -1.13 -3.80 3.37
CA LEU A 143 -0.79 -4.09 1.97
C LEU A 143 -1.62 -5.25 1.44
N GLU A 144 -1.84 -6.32 2.21
CA GLU A 144 -2.76 -7.42 1.85
C GLU A 144 -4.19 -6.91 1.61
N ARG A 145 -4.66 -5.96 2.42
CA ARG A 145 -5.98 -5.33 2.22
C ARG A 145 -6.06 -4.61 0.88
N ILE A 146 -5.05 -3.80 0.54
CA ILE A 146 -4.96 -3.10 -0.74
C ILE A 146 -4.95 -4.10 -1.90
N ILE A 147 -4.10 -5.12 -1.81
CA ILE A 147 -3.91 -6.13 -2.84
C ILE A 147 -5.20 -6.91 -3.06
N LYS A 148 -5.83 -7.44 -2.01
CA LYS A 148 -7.09 -8.18 -2.10
C LYS A 148 -8.23 -7.34 -2.67
N ALA A 149 -8.29 -6.04 -2.31
CA ALA A 149 -9.32 -5.14 -2.79
C ALA A 149 -9.31 -4.97 -4.32
N HIS A 150 -8.13 -4.95 -4.95
CA HIS A 150 -8.01 -4.48 -6.34
C HIS A 150 -7.29 -5.45 -7.29
N THR A 151 -7.07 -6.68 -6.83
CA THR A 151 -6.47 -7.74 -7.64
C THR A 151 -7.13 -9.09 -7.37
N ASN A 152 -7.01 -10.01 -8.32
CA ASN A 152 -7.34 -11.42 -8.14
C ASN A 152 -6.07 -12.25 -7.92
N SER A 153 -6.20 -13.49 -7.45
CA SER A 153 -5.11 -14.45 -7.41
C SER A 153 -4.46 -14.57 -8.79
N GLY A 154 -3.11 -14.55 -8.85
CA GLY A 154 -2.32 -14.56 -10.09
C GLY A 154 -2.15 -13.21 -10.78
N ASP A 155 -2.84 -12.14 -10.33
CA ASP A 155 -2.56 -10.79 -10.84
C ASP A 155 -1.18 -10.30 -10.40
N VAL A 156 -0.56 -9.44 -11.21
CA VAL A 156 0.76 -8.86 -10.94
C VAL A 156 0.62 -7.53 -10.19
N VAL A 157 1.36 -7.39 -9.10
CA VAL A 157 1.50 -6.15 -8.32
C VAL A 157 2.90 -5.58 -8.54
N LEU A 158 2.99 -4.30 -8.86
CA LEU A 158 4.25 -3.56 -9.01
C LEU A 158 4.47 -2.64 -7.82
N ASP A 159 5.66 -2.74 -7.18
CA ASP A 159 6.15 -1.78 -6.19
C ASP A 159 7.52 -1.26 -6.61
N ILE A 160 7.58 -0.01 -7.04
CA ILE A 160 8.83 0.62 -7.53
C ILE A 160 9.73 1.14 -6.41
N PHE A 161 9.27 1.07 -5.15
CA PHE A 161 10.02 1.46 -3.95
C PHE A 161 9.91 0.36 -2.89
N ASN A 162 10.37 -0.85 -3.22
CA ASN A 162 10.14 -2.07 -2.46
C ASN A 162 10.61 -2.00 -0.98
N GLY A 163 11.67 -1.24 -0.70
CA GLY A 163 12.18 -1.00 0.63
C GLY A 163 12.42 -2.29 1.42
N SER A 164 11.61 -2.51 2.44
CA SER A 164 11.70 -3.69 3.30
C SER A 164 11.12 -4.98 2.71
N GLY A 165 10.55 -4.95 1.50
CA GLY A 165 9.91 -6.11 0.87
C GLY A 165 8.51 -6.46 1.41
N SER A 166 7.86 -5.54 2.13
CA SER A 166 6.53 -5.81 2.71
C SER A 166 5.46 -6.07 1.66
N THR A 167 5.50 -5.37 0.52
CA THR A 167 4.57 -5.60 -0.60
C THR A 167 4.77 -6.97 -1.21
N THR A 168 6.02 -7.40 -1.38
CA THR A 168 6.36 -8.74 -1.89
C THR A 168 5.79 -9.83 -0.99
N ILE A 169 5.96 -9.70 0.33
CA ILE A 169 5.43 -10.65 1.31
C ILE A 169 3.90 -10.67 1.28
N ALA A 170 3.26 -9.51 1.20
CA ALA A 170 1.81 -9.41 1.08
C ALA A 170 1.28 -10.07 -0.21
N CYS A 171 1.99 -9.95 -1.32
CA CYS A 171 1.67 -10.65 -2.57
C CYS A 171 1.76 -12.17 -2.40
N ALA A 172 2.85 -12.68 -1.80
CA ALA A 172 3.01 -14.10 -1.53
C ALA A 172 1.92 -14.68 -0.62
N ASN A 173 1.52 -13.92 0.42
CA ASN A 173 0.45 -14.32 1.35
C ASN A 173 -0.93 -14.36 0.69
N THR A 174 -1.09 -13.68 -0.43
CA THR A 174 -2.38 -13.50 -1.11
C THR A 174 -2.41 -14.15 -2.51
N ASP A 175 -1.42 -14.96 -2.85
CA ASP A 175 -1.28 -15.64 -4.15
C ASP A 175 -1.25 -14.67 -5.35
N ARG A 176 -0.56 -13.54 -5.22
CA ARG A 176 -0.34 -12.58 -6.30
C ARG A 176 1.12 -12.64 -6.76
N GLU A 177 1.30 -12.41 -8.06
CA GLU A 177 2.61 -12.20 -8.65
C GLU A 177 3.15 -10.83 -8.24
N PHE A 178 4.48 -10.70 -8.19
CA PHE A 178 5.13 -9.46 -7.76
C PHE A 178 6.23 -9.03 -8.72
N LEU A 179 6.31 -7.72 -8.96
CA LEU A 179 7.43 -7.03 -9.58
C LEU A 179 7.86 -5.90 -8.65
N GLY A 180 9.15 -5.79 -8.33
CA GLY A 180 9.62 -4.75 -7.42
C GLY A 180 10.97 -4.20 -7.82
N CYS A 181 11.20 -2.93 -7.43
CA CYS A 181 12.45 -2.23 -7.61
C CYS A 181 12.92 -1.67 -6.25
N GLU A 182 14.20 -1.74 -5.99
CA GLU A 182 14.86 -1.09 -4.87
C GLU A 182 16.22 -0.58 -5.34
N LEU A 183 16.46 0.70 -5.15
CA LEU A 183 17.69 1.36 -5.60
C LEU A 183 18.85 1.13 -4.62
N ASP A 184 18.55 1.11 -3.34
CA ASP A 184 19.54 0.90 -2.29
C ASP A 184 19.90 -0.59 -2.21
N LYS A 185 21.16 -0.93 -2.55
CA LYS A 185 21.66 -2.30 -2.58
C LYS A 185 21.55 -3.00 -1.22
N GLU A 186 21.76 -2.29 -0.12
CA GLU A 186 21.68 -2.86 1.22
C GLU A 186 20.23 -3.20 1.57
N TYR A 187 19.28 -2.30 1.26
CA TYR A 187 17.85 -2.56 1.44
C TYR A 187 17.38 -3.69 0.53
N TYR A 188 17.85 -3.74 -0.71
CA TYR A 188 17.54 -4.83 -1.62
C TYR A 188 17.96 -6.20 -1.05
N ASP A 189 19.24 -6.36 -0.64
CA ASP A 189 19.74 -7.62 -0.11
C ASP A 189 19.02 -8.03 1.19
N LYS A 190 18.80 -7.09 2.11
CA LYS A 190 18.05 -7.34 3.35
C LYS A 190 16.57 -7.69 3.09
N SER A 191 15.96 -7.10 2.07
CA SER A 191 14.58 -7.43 1.70
C SER A 191 14.45 -8.84 1.17
N LEU A 192 15.41 -9.32 0.36
CA LEU A 192 15.45 -10.70 -0.12
C LEU A 192 15.56 -11.70 1.04
N GLN A 193 16.47 -11.45 1.99
CA GLN A 193 16.61 -12.28 3.17
C GLN A 193 15.31 -12.34 3.96
N ARG A 194 14.69 -11.18 4.22
CA ARG A 194 13.41 -11.10 4.96
C ARG A 194 12.28 -11.83 4.24
N ILE A 195 12.20 -11.71 2.92
CA ILE A 195 11.19 -12.40 2.11
C ILE A 195 11.39 -13.92 2.24
N ASP A 196 12.64 -14.40 2.15
CA ASP A 196 12.94 -15.84 2.29
C ASP A 196 12.58 -16.37 3.68
N GLU A 197 12.91 -15.63 4.73
CA GLU A 197 12.60 -16.00 6.13
C GLU A 197 11.08 -16.07 6.41
N LEU A 198 10.27 -15.17 5.82
CA LEU A 198 8.85 -15.07 6.14
C LEU A 198 7.95 -15.91 5.23
N VAL A 199 8.28 -16.02 3.95
CA VAL A 199 7.41 -16.70 2.98
C VAL A 199 8.12 -17.77 2.13
N GLY A 200 9.46 -17.79 2.13
CA GLY A 200 10.28 -18.67 1.31
C GLY A 200 10.34 -18.22 -0.16
N ILE A 201 11.52 -17.96 -0.69
CA ILE A 201 11.73 -17.53 -2.09
C ILE A 201 11.19 -18.56 -3.09
N LYS A 202 11.18 -19.86 -2.73
CA LYS A 202 10.64 -20.95 -3.55
C LYS A 202 9.16 -20.83 -3.88
N LYS A 203 8.38 -19.99 -3.17
CA LYS A 203 6.99 -19.68 -3.51
C LYS A 203 6.86 -18.83 -4.79
N PHE A 204 7.90 -18.11 -5.16
CA PHE A 204 7.92 -17.34 -6.40
C PHE A 204 8.46 -18.21 -7.53
N THR A 205 7.59 -19.01 -8.17
CA THR A 205 7.93 -19.94 -9.27
C THR A 205 8.34 -19.26 -10.57
N SER A 206 8.28 -17.93 -10.65
CA SER A 206 8.84 -17.13 -11.74
C SER A 206 9.90 -16.18 -11.21
N ASN A 207 11.14 -16.35 -11.69
CA ASN A 207 12.30 -15.46 -11.47
C ASN A 207 12.04 -14.03 -11.98
N LYS A 208 11.17 -13.26 -11.31
CA LYS A 208 10.83 -11.88 -11.69
C LYS A 208 11.17 -10.84 -10.64
N LEU A 209 12.20 -11.09 -9.83
CA LEU A 209 12.96 -9.99 -9.24
C LEU A 209 13.81 -9.42 -10.38
N ILE A 210 13.34 -8.39 -11.02
CA ILE A 210 14.11 -7.70 -12.07
C ILE A 210 15.27 -7.02 -11.38
N ASP A 211 16.47 -7.52 -11.63
CA ASP A 211 17.72 -6.87 -11.26
C ASP A 211 17.88 -5.62 -12.14
N ILE A 212 17.47 -4.47 -11.62
CA ILE A 212 17.52 -3.17 -12.35
C ILE A 212 18.91 -2.50 -12.18
N LEU A 213 19.84 -3.14 -11.48
CA LEU A 213 21.20 -2.64 -11.26
C LEU A 213 22.20 -3.10 -12.36
N LYS A 214 21.75 -3.25 -13.61
CA LYS A 214 22.64 -3.37 -14.76
C LYS A 214 22.60 -2.16 -15.65
#